data_9899f2796f53e46d9ce37f9326e0f663
#
_entry.id   9899f2796f53e46d9ce37f9326e0f663
#
_cell.length_a   1.000
_cell.length_b   1.000
_cell.length_c   1.000
_cell.angle_alpha   90.00
_cell.angle_beta   90.00
_cell.angle_gamma   90.00
#
_symmetry.space_group_name_H-M   'P 1'
#
loop_
_entity.id
_entity.type
_entity.pdbx_description
1 polymer ?
#
loop_
_entity_poly.entity_id
_entity_poly.type
_entity_poly.pdbx_seq_one_letter_code
_entity_poly.pdbx_strand_id
1 'polypeptide(L)'
;MKTKSYKDLEIYNLSFKLAQEIHELSLKFPKFEMYEEGSQIRRSSKSIPSCIAEGWGRRYYKNEFIKFLIYALASCDETKVHLDFIAGCHYITEEQHQHYIERYNVLGMKINKYMQYVMKSYLSPKDKQETDPGIVENPEHYSIEDE
;
A
#
# COMPACT_ATOMS: atom_id res chain seq x y z
N MET A 1 -14.54 4.19 -14.12
CA MET A 1 -14.55 2.71 -14.23
C MET A 1 -14.86 2.09 -12.88
N LYS A 2 -15.66 1.08 -12.90
CA LYS A 2 -16.12 0.39 -11.70
C LYS A 2 -15.04 -0.53 -11.15
N THR A 3 -14.59 -0.33 -9.91
CA THR A 3 -13.60 -1.19 -9.25
C THR A 3 -14.19 -2.58 -9.01
N LYS A 4 -13.64 -3.57 -9.70
CA LYS A 4 -14.10 -4.98 -9.60
C LYS A 4 -13.14 -5.85 -8.80
N SER A 5 -11.90 -5.39 -8.64
CA SER A 5 -10.81 -6.15 -8.05
C SER A 5 -9.84 -5.17 -7.39
N TYR A 6 -9.07 -5.65 -6.41
CA TYR A 6 -7.96 -4.89 -5.83
C TYR A 6 -6.97 -4.42 -6.92
N LYS A 7 -6.87 -5.13 -8.04
CA LYS A 7 -6.00 -4.78 -9.17
C LYS A 7 -6.40 -3.48 -9.88
N ASP A 8 -7.61 -3.01 -9.67
CA ASP A 8 -8.10 -1.73 -10.21
C ASP A 8 -7.75 -0.55 -9.31
N LEU A 9 -7.27 -0.81 -8.08
CA LEU A 9 -6.89 0.24 -7.15
C LEU A 9 -5.53 0.85 -7.50
N GLU A 10 -5.46 2.17 -7.59
CA GLU A 10 -4.20 2.88 -7.85
C GLU A 10 -3.15 2.57 -6.79
N ILE A 11 -3.53 2.57 -5.50
CA ILE A 11 -2.61 2.29 -4.41
C ILE A 11 -2.02 0.88 -4.48
N TYR A 12 -2.77 -0.10 -4.97
CA TYR A 12 -2.24 -1.43 -5.23
C TYR A 12 -1.21 -1.39 -6.35
N ASN A 13 -1.53 -0.79 -7.48
CA ASN A 13 -0.65 -0.76 -8.65
C ASN A 13 0.65 0.02 -8.38
N LEU A 14 0.56 1.16 -7.69
CA LEU A 14 1.74 1.94 -7.29
C LEU A 14 2.63 1.16 -6.33
N SER A 15 2.06 0.56 -5.29
CA SER A 15 2.82 -0.21 -4.31
C SER A 15 3.44 -1.46 -4.91
N PHE A 16 2.74 -2.13 -5.82
CA PHE A 16 3.25 -3.31 -6.52
C PHE A 16 4.46 -2.95 -7.40
N LYS A 17 4.34 -1.88 -8.19
CA LYS A 17 5.43 -1.40 -9.04
C LYS A 17 6.65 -1.00 -8.21
N LEU A 18 6.46 -0.25 -7.14
CA LEU A 18 7.54 0.12 -6.22
C LEU A 18 8.22 -1.11 -5.63
N ALA A 19 7.45 -2.11 -5.20
CA ALA A 19 8.00 -3.35 -4.65
C ALA A 19 8.85 -4.10 -5.67
N GLN A 20 8.45 -4.12 -6.94
CA GLN A 20 9.26 -4.70 -8.03
C GLN A 20 10.57 -3.95 -8.21
N GLU A 21 10.56 -2.63 -8.21
CA GLU A 21 11.76 -1.80 -8.33
C GLU A 21 12.69 -1.99 -7.13
N ILE A 22 12.15 -2.05 -5.91
CA ILE A 22 12.93 -2.32 -4.69
C ILE A 22 13.53 -3.72 -4.74
N HIS A 23 12.80 -4.71 -5.24
CA HIS A 23 13.33 -6.06 -5.42
C HIS A 23 14.58 -6.04 -6.30
N GLU A 24 14.50 -5.44 -7.48
CA GLU A 24 15.64 -5.32 -8.41
C GLU A 24 16.79 -4.52 -7.78
N LEU A 25 16.51 -3.42 -7.12
CA LEU A 25 17.50 -2.61 -6.42
C LEU A 25 18.26 -3.43 -5.37
N SER A 26 17.54 -4.24 -4.59
CA SER A 26 18.13 -5.06 -3.52
C SER A 26 19.10 -6.13 -4.00
N LEU A 27 18.94 -6.60 -5.23
CA LEU A 27 19.83 -7.59 -5.82
C LEU A 27 21.24 -7.04 -6.11
N LYS A 28 21.39 -5.72 -6.11
CA LYS A 28 22.67 -5.02 -6.33
C LYS A 28 23.42 -4.72 -5.03
N PHE A 29 22.83 -5.01 -3.88
CA PHE A 29 23.49 -4.82 -2.59
C PHE A 29 24.63 -5.83 -2.40
N PRO A 30 25.59 -5.57 -1.48
CA PRO A 30 26.59 -6.57 -1.12
C PRO A 30 25.95 -7.92 -0.78
N LYS A 31 26.60 -9.01 -1.16
CA LYS A 31 26.04 -10.37 -1.01
C LYS A 31 25.62 -10.71 0.42
N PHE A 32 26.35 -10.22 1.42
CA PHE A 32 26.02 -10.49 2.82
C PHE A 32 24.68 -9.85 3.24
N GLU A 33 24.19 -8.84 2.53
CA GLU A 33 22.91 -8.20 2.80
C GLU A 33 21.71 -8.92 2.18
N MET A 34 21.94 -9.95 1.36
CA MET A 34 20.84 -10.65 0.67
C MET A 34 19.81 -11.22 1.64
N TYR A 35 20.26 -11.74 2.78
CA TYR A 35 19.39 -12.36 3.79
C TYR A 35 19.18 -11.45 5.01
N GLU A 36 19.73 -10.26 5.02
CA GLU A 36 19.56 -9.26 6.08
C GLU A 36 18.77 -8.08 5.54
N GLU A 37 19.39 -6.92 5.33
CA GLU A 37 18.69 -5.70 4.91
C GLU A 37 17.98 -5.86 3.56
N GLY A 38 18.59 -6.56 2.60
CA GLY A 38 17.95 -6.88 1.32
C GLY A 38 16.66 -7.67 1.52
N SER A 39 16.69 -8.70 2.35
CA SER A 39 15.49 -9.49 2.70
C SER A 39 14.42 -8.64 3.38
N GLN A 40 14.81 -7.81 4.34
CA GLN A 40 13.88 -6.96 5.08
C GLN A 40 13.15 -5.96 4.19
N ILE A 41 13.87 -5.26 3.31
CA ILE A 41 13.25 -4.28 2.42
C ILE A 41 12.37 -4.96 1.35
N ARG A 42 12.76 -6.13 0.86
CA ARG A 42 11.91 -6.92 -0.06
C ARG A 42 10.60 -7.33 0.61
N ARG A 43 10.65 -7.75 1.86
CA ARG A 43 9.46 -8.17 2.63
C ARG A 43 8.56 -7.00 2.93
N SER A 44 9.08 -5.90 3.46
CA SER A 44 8.28 -4.72 3.82
C SER A 44 7.63 -4.09 2.59
N SER A 45 8.35 -3.95 1.49
CA SER A 45 7.82 -3.38 0.25
C SER A 45 6.70 -4.22 -0.35
N LYS A 46 6.84 -5.55 -0.36
CA LYS A 46 5.82 -6.47 -0.87
C LYS A 46 4.61 -6.59 0.06
N SER A 47 4.79 -6.33 1.34
CA SER A 47 3.71 -6.32 2.33
C SER A 47 2.66 -5.25 2.03
N ILE A 48 3.03 -4.13 1.41
CA ILE A 48 2.11 -3.04 1.10
C ILE A 48 1.01 -3.50 0.15
N PRO A 49 1.30 -3.97 -1.08
CA PRO A 49 0.25 -4.45 -1.97
C PRO A 49 -0.48 -5.67 -1.41
N SER A 50 0.20 -6.55 -0.67
CA SER A 50 -0.44 -7.69 -0.03
C SER A 50 -1.51 -7.28 0.97
N CYS A 51 -1.21 -6.29 1.82
CA CYS A 51 -2.17 -5.75 2.79
C CYS A 51 -3.35 -5.06 2.10
N ILE A 52 -3.10 -4.32 1.02
CA ILE A 52 -4.17 -3.67 0.25
C ILE A 52 -5.11 -4.73 -0.35
N ALA A 53 -4.56 -5.78 -0.95
CA ALA A 53 -5.34 -6.87 -1.54
C ALA A 53 -6.14 -7.63 -0.49
N GLU A 54 -5.54 -7.95 0.66
CA GLU A 54 -6.23 -8.60 1.77
C GLU A 54 -7.33 -7.73 2.36
N GLY A 55 -7.07 -6.43 2.52
CA GLY A 55 -8.08 -5.48 2.98
C GLY A 55 -9.28 -5.42 2.04
N TRP A 56 -9.02 -5.36 0.75
CA TRP A 56 -10.07 -5.43 -0.27
C TRP A 56 -10.89 -6.72 -0.17
N GLY A 57 -10.23 -7.86 0.03
CA GLY A 57 -10.90 -9.15 0.20
C GLY A 57 -11.77 -9.22 1.45
N ARG A 58 -11.49 -8.39 2.45
CA ARG A 58 -12.23 -8.31 3.72
C ARG A 58 -13.20 -7.13 3.80
N ARG A 59 -13.41 -6.41 2.70
CA ARG A 59 -14.22 -5.18 2.67
C ARG A 59 -15.69 -5.37 3.04
N TYR A 60 -16.17 -6.61 3.14
CA TYR A 60 -17.48 -6.91 3.71
C TYR A 60 -17.60 -6.36 5.13
N TYR A 61 -16.51 -6.42 5.89
CA TYR A 61 -16.39 -5.85 7.23
C TYR A 61 -15.52 -4.59 7.17
N LYS A 62 -16.13 -3.44 7.32
CA LYS A 62 -15.46 -2.14 7.21
C LYS A 62 -14.24 -2.02 8.11
N ASN A 63 -14.35 -2.43 9.38
CA ASN A 63 -13.24 -2.35 10.33
C ASN A 63 -12.06 -3.27 9.94
N GLU A 64 -12.32 -4.41 9.35
CA GLU A 64 -11.28 -5.29 8.82
C GLU A 64 -10.58 -4.63 7.62
N PHE A 65 -11.33 -3.99 6.74
CA PHE A 65 -10.77 -3.25 5.60
C PHE A 65 -9.84 -2.13 6.09
N ILE A 66 -10.28 -1.31 7.01
CA ILE A 66 -9.49 -0.22 7.62
C ILE A 66 -8.23 -0.77 8.27
N LYS A 67 -8.34 -1.85 9.02
CA LYS A 67 -7.22 -2.51 9.70
C LYS A 67 -6.09 -2.87 8.72
N PHE A 68 -6.43 -3.46 7.58
CA PHE A 68 -5.42 -3.84 6.58
C PHE A 68 -4.84 -2.64 5.84
N LEU A 69 -5.58 -1.55 5.68
CA LEU A 69 -5.04 -0.29 5.17
C LEU A 69 -4.05 0.35 6.16
N ILE A 70 -4.32 0.23 7.47
CA ILE A 70 -3.37 0.63 8.52
C ILE A 70 -2.08 -0.19 8.42
N TYR A 71 -2.19 -1.50 8.23
CA TYR A 71 -1.02 -2.37 8.03
C TYR A 71 -0.21 -1.99 6.79
N ALA A 72 -0.89 -1.62 5.70
CA ALA A 72 -0.22 -1.12 4.50
C ALA A 72 0.57 0.16 4.78
N LEU A 73 -0.01 1.11 5.52
CA LEU A 73 0.67 2.34 5.95
C LEU A 73 1.88 2.05 6.83
N ALA A 74 1.74 1.14 7.78
CA ALA A 74 2.85 0.73 8.65
C ALA A 74 3.99 0.10 7.85
N SER A 75 3.68 -0.75 6.88
CA SER A 75 4.68 -1.35 5.98
C SER A 75 5.34 -0.31 5.07
N CYS A 76 4.61 0.72 4.67
CA CYS A 76 5.16 1.87 3.94
C CYS A 76 6.22 2.60 4.78
N ASP A 77 5.93 2.89 6.04
CA ASP A 77 6.88 3.51 6.96
C ASP A 77 8.09 2.62 7.22
N GLU A 78 7.87 1.32 7.42
CA GLU A 78 8.98 0.36 7.58
C GLU A 78 9.90 0.35 6.36
N THR A 79 9.34 0.38 5.16
CA THR A 79 10.13 0.42 3.91
C THR A 79 10.98 1.69 3.83
N LYS A 80 10.45 2.84 4.26
CA LYS A 80 11.22 4.09 4.32
C LYS A 80 12.37 4.00 5.32
N VAL A 81 12.17 3.35 6.46
CA VAL A 81 13.26 3.12 7.42
C VAL A 81 14.36 2.25 6.81
N HIS A 82 14.01 1.19 6.09
CA HIS A 82 15.00 0.36 5.39
C HIS A 82 15.72 1.14 4.28
N LEU A 83 15.03 2.02 3.57
CA LEU A 83 15.66 2.94 2.59
C LEU A 83 16.69 3.84 3.28
N ASP A 84 16.40 4.35 4.47
CA ASP A 84 17.35 5.16 5.24
C ASP A 84 18.59 4.35 5.63
N PHE A 85 18.42 3.10 6.08
CA PHE A 85 19.56 2.22 6.39
C PHE A 85 20.42 1.94 5.17
N ILE A 86 19.84 1.57 4.05
CA ILE A 86 20.62 1.24 2.84
C ILE A 86 21.31 2.48 2.26
N ALA A 87 20.73 3.65 2.39
CA ALA A 87 21.40 4.91 2.04
C ALA A 87 22.53 5.25 3.02
N GLY A 88 22.29 5.08 4.32
CA GLY A 88 23.29 5.31 5.36
C GLY A 88 24.48 4.35 5.27
N CYS A 89 24.28 3.15 4.76
CA CYS A 89 25.35 2.18 4.47
C CYS A 89 25.98 2.35 3.09
N HIS A 90 25.57 3.37 2.34
CA HIS A 90 26.09 3.69 1.01
C HIS A 90 25.86 2.60 -0.05
N TYR A 91 24.79 1.80 0.10
CA TYR A 91 24.42 0.79 -0.91
C TYR A 91 23.67 1.39 -2.08
N ILE A 92 23.08 2.55 -1.89
CA ILE A 92 22.43 3.36 -2.92
C ILE A 92 22.96 4.80 -2.86
N THR A 93 22.80 5.54 -3.95
CA THR A 93 23.14 6.97 -4.00
C THR A 93 22.11 7.78 -3.22
N GLU A 94 22.49 8.98 -2.81
CA GLU A 94 21.58 9.94 -2.18
C GLU A 94 20.40 10.28 -3.12
N GLU A 95 20.69 10.40 -4.41
CA GLU A 95 19.67 10.65 -5.44
C GLU A 95 18.65 9.51 -5.53
N GLN A 96 19.12 8.25 -5.51
CA GLN A 96 18.22 7.09 -5.47
C GLN A 96 17.40 7.06 -4.19
N HIS A 97 18.01 7.36 -3.06
CA HIS A 97 17.31 7.45 -1.77
C HIS A 97 16.18 8.47 -1.83
N GLN A 98 16.48 9.69 -2.27
CA GLN A 98 15.50 10.77 -2.41
C GLN A 98 14.35 10.36 -3.34
N HIS A 99 14.68 9.76 -4.48
CA HIS A 99 13.71 9.28 -5.47
C HIS A 99 12.69 8.30 -4.87
N TYR A 100 13.18 7.30 -4.13
CA TYR A 100 12.27 6.31 -3.54
C TYR A 100 11.52 6.84 -2.33
N ILE A 101 12.16 7.64 -1.48
CA ILE A 101 11.49 8.26 -0.32
C ILE A 101 10.31 9.13 -0.78
N GLU A 102 10.48 9.95 -1.82
CA GLU A 102 9.39 10.78 -2.36
C GLU A 102 8.24 9.93 -2.88
N ARG A 103 8.52 8.86 -3.59
CA ARG A 103 7.51 7.96 -4.13
C ARG A 103 6.75 7.23 -3.02
N TYR A 104 7.42 6.78 -1.97
CA TYR A 104 6.77 6.17 -0.81
C TYR A 104 5.97 7.20 0.00
N ASN A 105 6.42 8.43 0.08
CA ASN A 105 5.64 9.50 0.70
C ASN A 105 4.34 9.75 -0.06
N VAL A 106 4.37 9.80 -1.39
CA VAL A 106 3.18 9.93 -2.23
C VAL A 106 2.25 8.73 -2.04
N LEU A 107 2.79 7.51 -2.05
CA LEU A 107 2.02 6.29 -1.81
C LEU A 107 1.33 6.33 -0.45
N GLY A 108 2.05 6.70 0.60
CA GLY A 108 1.49 6.81 1.95
C GLY A 108 0.36 7.83 2.04
N MET A 109 0.50 8.97 1.38
CA MET A 109 -0.57 9.98 1.28
C MET A 109 -1.82 9.42 0.58
N LYS A 110 -1.64 8.70 -0.51
CA LYS A 110 -2.74 8.10 -1.27
C LYS A 110 -3.44 6.99 -0.49
N ILE A 111 -2.69 6.12 0.19
CA ILE A 111 -3.26 5.09 1.07
C ILE A 111 -4.05 5.74 2.20
N ASN A 112 -3.51 6.76 2.83
CA ASN A 112 -4.19 7.48 3.91
C ASN A 112 -5.49 8.13 3.42
N LYS A 113 -5.45 8.77 2.27
CA LYS A 113 -6.63 9.39 1.65
C LYS A 113 -7.72 8.34 1.35
N TYR A 114 -7.33 7.21 0.79
CA TYR A 114 -8.23 6.10 0.53
C TYR A 114 -8.81 5.52 1.83
N MET A 115 -7.99 5.37 2.86
CA MET A 115 -8.43 4.94 4.18
C MET A 115 -9.44 5.90 4.79
N GLN A 116 -9.21 7.21 4.69
CA GLN A 116 -10.17 8.22 5.15
C GLN A 116 -11.50 8.12 4.42
N TYR A 117 -11.47 7.88 3.11
CA TYR A 117 -12.67 7.60 2.33
C TYR A 117 -13.41 6.37 2.87
N VAL A 118 -12.71 5.26 3.11
CA VAL A 118 -13.31 4.03 3.66
C VAL A 118 -13.93 4.30 5.03
N MET A 119 -13.26 5.06 5.88
CA MET A 119 -13.75 5.40 7.22
C MET A 119 -15.03 6.23 7.19
N LYS A 120 -15.15 7.17 6.27
CA LYS A 120 -16.22 8.18 6.24
C LYS A 120 -17.38 7.81 5.33
N SER A 121 -17.10 7.23 4.18
CA SER A 121 -18.07 7.12 3.08
C SER A 121 -18.37 5.70 2.64
N TYR A 122 -17.49 4.74 2.94
CA TYR A 122 -17.72 3.36 2.55
C TYR A 122 -18.82 2.73 3.40
N LEU A 123 -19.85 2.23 2.73
CA LEU A 123 -20.86 1.37 3.34
C LEU A 123 -20.55 -0.08 2.96
N SER A 124 -20.18 -0.88 3.96
CA SER A 124 -19.97 -2.31 3.74
C SER A 124 -21.28 -3.01 3.36
N PRO A 125 -21.24 -4.17 2.71
CA PRO A 125 -22.44 -4.95 2.47
C PRO A 125 -23.23 -5.26 3.74
N LYS A 126 -22.53 -5.40 4.88
CA LYS A 126 -23.17 -5.57 6.18
C LYS A 126 -23.94 -4.31 6.61
N ASP A 127 -23.33 -3.14 6.50
CA ASP A 127 -23.97 -1.87 6.87
C ASP A 127 -25.19 -1.56 6.01
N LYS A 128 -25.13 -1.92 4.72
CA LYS A 128 -26.25 -1.75 3.77
C LYS A 128 -27.46 -2.58 4.13
N GLN A 129 -27.28 -3.77 4.71
CA GLN A 129 -28.36 -4.61 5.18
C GLN A 129 -29.07 -4.02 6.39
N GLU A 130 -28.36 -3.24 7.20
CA GLU A 130 -28.90 -2.61 8.41
C GLU A 130 -29.61 -1.27 8.12
N THR A 131 -29.22 -0.56 7.05
CA THR A 131 -29.70 0.81 6.76
C THR A 131 -30.76 0.93 5.67
N ASP A 132 -30.63 0.20 4.56
CA ASP A 132 -31.64 0.12 3.50
C ASP A 132 -31.25 -0.95 2.47
N PRO A 133 -32.06 -2.00 2.28
CA PRO A 133 -31.78 -3.03 1.29
C PRO A 133 -31.92 -2.56 -0.17
N GLY A 134 -32.36 -1.32 -0.42
CA GLY A 134 -32.62 -0.80 -1.75
C GLY A 134 -31.58 0.14 -2.34
N ILE A 135 -30.64 0.67 -1.55
CA ILE A 135 -29.64 1.64 -2.03
C ILE A 135 -28.27 0.98 -2.12
N VAL A 136 -27.89 0.64 -3.33
CA VAL A 136 -26.53 0.17 -3.63
C VAL A 136 -25.69 1.41 -4.00
N GLU A 137 -25.19 2.13 -3.01
CA GLU A 137 -24.05 3.01 -3.24
C GLU A 137 -22.81 2.12 -3.36
N ASN A 138 -22.22 2.16 -4.54
CA ASN A 138 -21.09 1.34 -4.86
C ASN A 138 -19.81 2.06 -4.44
N PRO A 139 -19.07 1.55 -3.44
CA PRO A 139 -17.82 2.15 -3.00
C PRO A 139 -16.76 2.18 -4.10
N GLU A 140 -16.98 1.41 -5.17
CA GLU A 140 -16.14 1.39 -6.35
C GLU A 140 -16.10 2.74 -7.10
N HIS A 141 -16.99 3.68 -6.77
CA HIS A 141 -17.05 5.01 -7.39
C HIS A 141 -15.93 5.95 -6.94
N TYR A 142 -15.21 5.57 -5.90
CA TYR A 142 -14.18 6.41 -5.28
C TYR A 142 -12.77 5.86 -5.46
N SER A 143 -12.58 4.92 -6.36
CA SER A 143 -11.26 4.49 -6.76
C SER A 143 -10.65 5.48 -7.73
N ILE A 144 -9.44 5.85 -7.51
CA ILE A 144 -8.49 6.45 -8.45
C ILE A 144 -8.79 7.90 -8.89
N GLU A 145 -10.06 8.30 -9.13
CA GLU A 145 -10.37 9.63 -9.68
C GLU A 145 -10.30 10.77 -8.65
N ASP A 146 -10.34 10.45 -7.37
CA ASP A 146 -10.29 11.43 -6.28
C ASP A 146 -8.93 11.52 -5.56
N GLU A 147 -7.94 10.85 -6.09
CA GLU A 147 -6.56 10.93 -5.65
C GLU A 147 -5.78 11.96 -6.50
#